data_184bb58a3410a3d8d28648b665169775
#
_entry.id   184bb58a3410a3d8d28648b665169775
#
_cell.length_a   1.000
_cell.length_b   1.000
_cell.length_c   1.000
_cell.angle_alpha   90.00
_cell.angle_beta   90.00
_cell.angle_gamma   90.00
#
_symmetry.space_group_name_H-M   'P 1'
#
loop_
_entity.id
_entity.type
_entity.pdbx_description
1 polymer ?
#
loop_
_entity_poly.entity_id
_entity_poly.type
_entity_poly.pdbx_seq_one_letter_code
_entity_poly.pdbx_strand_id
1 'polypeptide(L)'
;MSKVLHSAVKQGPGYDHFETYKKLISNRPTTSLRDLLTISSKRKSIPLEAVESVESICKRFCTGGMSLGALSREAHEVLAVAMNRIGGKSNSGEGGEDPARFNVLNDIDENTQSATLPFIKGLENGDTACSAIKQIASGRFGVTPEYLRSGKQLEIKMAQGAKPGEGGQLPGPKVDSYIAKLRNSKPGVALISPPPHHDIYSIEDLAQLIHDLHQVHPKAKVSVKLVSEIGIGTIAAGVSKANADVIQISGHDGGTGASPLSSIKHAGLPWELGVAAVSYTHLTLPTTPYV
;
A
#
# COMPACT_ATOMS: atom_id res chain seq x y z
N MET A 1 -22.16 3.68 -12.55
CA MET A 1 -21.05 2.76 -12.28
C MET A 1 -21.02 2.27 -10.84
N SER A 2 -20.90 3.12 -9.81
CA SER A 2 -20.78 2.70 -8.38
C SER A 2 -21.91 1.80 -7.88
N LYS A 3 -23.17 2.11 -8.22
CA LYS A 3 -24.32 1.26 -7.84
C LYS A 3 -24.26 -0.14 -8.45
N VAL A 4 -23.83 -0.24 -9.71
CA VAL A 4 -23.70 -1.53 -10.41
C VAL A 4 -22.57 -2.35 -9.83
N LEU A 5 -21.42 -1.73 -9.52
CA LEU A 5 -20.32 -2.39 -8.81
C LEU A 5 -20.75 -2.90 -7.44
N HIS A 6 -21.48 -2.08 -6.69
CA HIS A 6 -21.99 -2.49 -5.38
C HIS A 6 -22.94 -3.69 -5.47
N SER A 7 -23.81 -3.72 -6.49
CA SER A 7 -24.70 -4.87 -6.73
C SER A 7 -23.89 -6.11 -7.09
N ALA A 8 -22.89 -5.99 -7.96
CA ALA A 8 -22.02 -7.10 -8.35
C ALA A 8 -21.27 -7.71 -7.15
N VAL A 9 -20.80 -6.87 -6.22
CA VAL A 9 -20.11 -7.33 -5.02
C VAL A 9 -21.06 -7.98 -4.01
N LYS A 10 -22.27 -7.43 -3.82
CA LYS A 10 -23.25 -7.96 -2.85
C LYS A 10 -23.89 -9.27 -3.26
N GLN A 11 -24.11 -9.48 -4.54
CA GLN A 11 -24.83 -10.66 -5.04
C GLN A 11 -23.93 -11.88 -5.23
N GLY A 12 -22.63 -11.77 -4.90
CA GLY A 12 -21.67 -12.83 -5.15
C GLY A 12 -21.36 -13.01 -6.64
N PRO A 13 -20.83 -14.13 -7.10
CA PRO A 13 -20.37 -14.34 -8.47
C PRO A 13 -21.55 -14.45 -9.48
N GLY A 14 -22.37 -13.41 -9.55
CA GLY A 14 -23.37 -13.18 -10.60
C GLY A 14 -22.74 -12.37 -11.73
N TYR A 15 -22.47 -13.00 -12.86
CA TYR A 15 -21.75 -12.38 -13.98
C TYR A 15 -22.47 -11.18 -14.58
N ASP A 16 -23.79 -11.07 -14.53
CA ASP A 16 -24.56 -10.04 -15.24
C ASP A 16 -24.26 -8.61 -14.78
N HIS A 17 -24.17 -8.39 -13.47
CA HIS A 17 -23.84 -7.06 -12.93
C HIS A 17 -22.36 -6.70 -13.16
N PHE A 18 -21.47 -7.68 -13.09
CA PHE A 18 -20.07 -7.45 -13.37
C PHE A 18 -19.82 -7.16 -14.86
N GLU A 19 -20.47 -7.88 -15.76
CA GLU A 19 -20.41 -7.59 -17.21
C GLU A 19 -21.01 -6.22 -17.54
N THR A 20 -22.11 -5.83 -16.90
CA THR A 20 -22.67 -4.48 -17.03
C THR A 20 -21.68 -3.42 -16.54
N TYR A 21 -21.02 -3.66 -15.41
CA TYR A 21 -19.97 -2.78 -14.90
C TYR A 21 -18.80 -2.64 -15.87
N LYS A 22 -18.32 -3.75 -16.43
CA LYS A 22 -17.25 -3.75 -17.45
C LYS A 22 -17.63 -2.92 -18.67
N LYS A 23 -18.84 -3.09 -19.20
CA LYS A 23 -19.35 -2.31 -20.35
C LYS A 23 -19.40 -0.81 -20.03
N LEU A 24 -19.84 -0.44 -18.82
CA LEU A 24 -19.88 0.96 -18.39
C LEU A 24 -18.49 1.58 -18.27
N ILE A 25 -17.49 0.81 -17.84
CA ILE A 25 -16.10 1.26 -17.76
C ILE A 25 -15.51 1.42 -19.15
N SER A 26 -15.69 0.41 -20.02
CA SER A 26 -15.12 0.42 -21.37
C SER A 26 -15.69 1.53 -22.26
N ASN A 27 -16.93 1.95 -22.01
CA ASN A 27 -17.62 2.99 -22.78
C ASN A 27 -17.50 4.40 -22.18
N ARG A 28 -16.73 4.58 -21.12
CA ARG A 28 -16.53 5.91 -20.57
C ARG A 28 -15.62 6.75 -21.47
N PRO A 29 -15.83 8.06 -21.51
CA PRO A 29 -14.92 8.94 -22.25
C PRO A 29 -13.53 8.92 -21.59
N THR A 30 -12.50 9.16 -22.39
CA THR A 30 -11.13 9.35 -21.90
C THR A 30 -11.07 10.53 -20.94
N THR A 31 -10.65 10.28 -19.71
CA THR A 31 -10.57 11.30 -18.64
C THR A 31 -9.20 11.42 -18.01
N SER A 32 -8.34 10.46 -18.25
CA SER A 32 -6.97 10.43 -17.71
C SER A 32 -5.98 9.85 -18.72
N LEU A 33 -4.69 10.10 -18.51
CA LEU A 33 -3.64 9.51 -19.35
C LEU A 33 -3.66 7.99 -19.37
N ARG A 34 -4.09 7.35 -18.29
CA ARG A 34 -4.25 5.89 -18.22
C ARG A 34 -5.20 5.36 -19.29
N ASP A 35 -6.27 6.09 -19.61
CA ASP A 35 -7.25 5.66 -20.58
C ASP A 35 -6.68 5.58 -22.00
N LEU A 36 -5.50 6.17 -22.24
CA LEU A 36 -4.74 6.12 -23.50
C LEU A 36 -3.69 5.00 -23.53
N LEU A 37 -3.46 4.32 -22.40
CA LEU A 37 -2.45 3.28 -22.28
C LEU A 37 -3.05 1.91 -22.55
N THR A 38 -2.29 1.07 -23.25
CA THR A 38 -2.65 -0.32 -23.51
C THR A 38 -1.52 -1.23 -23.07
N ILE A 39 -1.87 -2.22 -22.26
CA ILE A 39 -0.92 -3.30 -21.93
C ILE A 39 -0.92 -4.26 -23.12
N SER A 40 0.20 -4.36 -23.81
CA SER A 40 0.37 -5.27 -24.92
C SER A 40 1.52 -6.25 -24.66
N SER A 41 1.38 -7.46 -25.20
CA SER A 41 2.42 -8.47 -25.14
C SER A 41 2.60 -9.11 -26.51
N LYS A 42 3.85 -9.26 -26.94
CA LYS A 42 4.22 -10.03 -28.15
C LYS A 42 4.41 -11.51 -27.84
N ARG A 43 4.25 -11.93 -26.58
CA ARG A 43 4.37 -13.33 -26.18
C ARG A 43 3.16 -14.12 -26.66
N LYS A 44 3.39 -15.36 -27.06
CA LYS A 44 2.31 -16.30 -27.33
C LYS A 44 1.57 -16.65 -26.05
N SER A 45 0.28 -16.94 -26.16
CA SER A 45 -0.49 -17.49 -25.03
C SER A 45 0.10 -18.84 -24.62
N ILE A 46 0.05 -19.10 -23.32
CA ILE A 46 0.43 -20.39 -22.75
C ILE A 46 -0.83 -21.16 -22.32
N PRO A 47 -0.80 -22.49 -22.29
CA PRO A 47 -1.91 -23.29 -21.78
C PRO A 47 -2.12 -22.99 -20.28
N LEU A 48 -3.37 -23.18 -19.80
CA LEU A 48 -3.76 -22.84 -18.43
C LEU A 48 -2.93 -23.60 -17.38
N GLU A 49 -2.56 -24.83 -17.68
CA GLU A 49 -1.74 -25.69 -16.81
C GLU A 49 -0.32 -25.18 -16.61
N ALA A 50 0.15 -24.34 -17.53
CA ALA A 50 1.47 -23.70 -17.42
C ALA A 50 1.42 -22.34 -16.69
N VAL A 51 0.22 -21.86 -16.33
CA VAL A 51 0.06 -20.66 -15.51
C VAL A 51 0.31 -21.03 -14.05
N GLU A 52 0.99 -20.14 -13.32
CA GLU A 52 1.23 -20.34 -11.89
C GLU A 52 -0.07 -20.41 -11.08
N SER A 53 -0.03 -21.05 -9.92
CA SER A 53 -1.21 -21.24 -9.08
C SER A 53 -1.74 -19.93 -8.50
N VAL A 54 -3.04 -19.89 -8.16
CA VAL A 54 -3.69 -18.74 -7.54
C VAL A 54 -2.97 -18.35 -6.24
N GLU A 55 -2.55 -19.33 -5.44
CA GLU A 55 -1.82 -19.08 -4.19
C GLU A 55 -0.46 -18.40 -4.45
N SER A 56 0.23 -18.80 -5.51
CA SER A 56 1.49 -18.16 -5.91
C SER A 56 1.27 -16.70 -6.33
N ILE A 57 0.20 -16.47 -7.09
CA ILE A 57 -0.20 -15.11 -7.51
C ILE A 57 -0.56 -14.27 -6.28
N CYS A 58 -1.43 -14.76 -5.40
CA CYS A 58 -1.91 -14.04 -4.21
C CYS A 58 -0.76 -13.58 -3.30
N LYS A 59 0.30 -14.39 -3.14
CA LYS A 59 1.49 -14.03 -2.33
C LYS A 59 2.20 -12.76 -2.80
N ARG A 60 2.02 -12.36 -4.05
CA ARG A 60 2.61 -11.13 -4.62
C ARG A 60 1.68 -9.92 -4.53
N PHE A 61 0.40 -10.13 -4.24
CA PHE A 61 -0.54 -9.03 -4.10
C PHE A 61 -0.44 -8.36 -2.73
N CYS A 62 -0.59 -7.04 -2.74
CA CYS A 62 -0.70 -6.24 -1.53
C CYS A 62 -1.80 -5.18 -1.68
N THR A 63 -2.33 -4.73 -0.56
CA THR A 63 -3.18 -3.53 -0.56
C THR A 63 -2.32 -2.28 -0.70
N GLY A 64 -2.91 -1.20 -1.18
CA GLY A 64 -2.33 0.14 -1.02
C GLY A 64 -2.16 0.49 0.46
N GLY A 65 -1.24 1.42 0.76
CA GLY A 65 -1.05 1.94 2.10
C GLY A 65 -2.23 2.84 2.49
N MET A 66 -3.10 2.35 3.36
CA MET A 66 -4.27 3.06 3.85
C MET A 66 -4.19 3.14 5.38
N SER A 67 -3.97 4.36 5.90
CA SER A 67 -3.75 4.54 7.33
C SER A 67 -5.03 4.43 8.14
N LEU A 68 -4.91 3.92 9.36
CA LEU A 68 -5.95 3.99 10.38
C LEU A 68 -6.20 5.46 10.73
N GLY A 69 -7.46 5.89 10.65
CA GLY A 69 -7.88 7.28 10.71
C GLY A 69 -8.27 7.86 9.34
N ALA A 70 -7.62 7.43 8.26
CA ALA A 70 -8.16 7.61 6.90
C ALA A 70 -9.27 6.58 6.62
N LEU A 71 -9.10 5.35 7.09
CA LEU A 71 -10.13 4.32 7.18
C LEU A 71 -10.64 4.16 8.61
N SER A 72 -11.84 3.60 8.76
CA SER A 72 -12.33 3.12 10.06
C SER A 72 -11.47 1.95 10.56
N ARG A 73 -11.47 1.73 11.86
CA ARG A 73 -10.81 0.59 12.50
C ARG A 73 -11.29 -0.73 11.90
N GLU A 74 -12.58 -0.90 11.75
CA GLU A 74 -13.22 -2.08 11.15
C GLU A 74 -12.67 -2.36 9.74
N ALA A 75 -12.72 -1.37 8.85
CA ALA A 75 -12.26 -1.55 7.47
C ALA A 75 -10.77 -1.92 7.39
N HIS A 76 -9.95 -1.29 8.23
CA HIS A 76 -8.51 -1.55 8.28
C HIS A 76 -8.20 -2.97 8.78
N GLU A 77 -8.93 -3.43 9.79
CA GLU A 77 -8.77 -4.77 10.38
C GLU A 77 -9.29 -5.86 9.42
N VAL A 78 -10.47 -5.66 8.81
CA VAL A 78 -11.02 -6.58 7.80
C VAL A 78 -10.08 -6.80 6.63
N LEU A 79 -9.48 -5.73 6.10
CA LEU A 79 -8.50 -5.82 5.02
C LEU A 79 -7.27 -6.64 5.43
N ALA A 80 -6.79 -6.48 6.65
CA ALA A 80 -5.65 -7.24 7.14
C ALA A 80 -5.97 -8.74 7.27
N VAL A 81 -7.10 -9.09 7.90
CA VAL A 81 -7.55 -10.49 8.01
C VAL A 81 -7.75 -11.11 6.63
N ALA A 82 -8.46 -10.42 5.72
CA ALA A 82 -8.72 -10.93 4.38
C ALA A 82 -7.42 -11.22 3.60
N MET A 83 -6.47 -10.27 3.63
CA MET A 83 -5.18 -10.46 2.94
C MET A 83 -4.35 -11.58 3.57
N ASN A 84 -4.36 -11.71 4.89
CA ASN A 84 -3.66 -12.80 5.56
C ASN A 84 -4.25 -14.17 5.21
N ARG A 85 -5.58 -14.30 5.14
CA ARG A 85 -6.27 -15.55 4.75
C ARG A 85 -5.91 -16.01 3.34
N ILE A 86 -5.79 -15.09 2.38
CA ILE A 86 -5.43 -15.44 1.00
C ILE A 86 -3.92 -15.52 0.75
N GLY A 87 -3.10 -15.33 1.80
CA GLY A 87 -1.64 -15.32 1.70
C GLY A 87 -1.04 -14.07 1.06
N GLY A 88 -1.83 -13.03 0.83
CA GLY A 88 -1.39 -11.71 0.38
C GLY A 88 -0.84 -10.86 1.52
N LYS A 89 -0.68 -9.56 1.26
CA LYS A 89 -0.13 -8.63 2.25
C LYS A 89 -1.01 -7.39 2.36
N SER A 90 -1.51 -7.08 3.55
CA SER A 90 -2.07 -5.77 3.84
C SER A 90 -0.97 -4.79 4.22
N ASN A 91 -1.17 -3.53 3.88
CA ASN A 91 -0.26 -2.43 4.23
C ASN A 91 -0.93 -1.58 5.33
N SER A 92 -0.24 -1.40 6.44
CA SER A 92 -0.73 -0.64 7.59
C SER A 92 -1.03 0.84 7.27
N GLY A 93 -0.43 1.37 6.21
CA GLY A 93 -0.37 2.82 6.00
C GLY A 93 0.45 3.52 7.09
N GLU A 94 0.56 4.83 6.99
CA GLU A 94 1.21 5.65 8.01
C GLU A 94 0.28 5.86 9.21
N GLY A 95 0.78 5.65 10.40
CA GLY A 95 -0.02 5.91 11.61
C GLY A 95 0.04 4.84 12.68
N GLY A 96 0.90 3.86 12.48
CA GLY A 96 1.05 2.75 13.41
C GLY A 96 -0.10 1.75 13.34
N GLU A 97 -0.10 0.82 14.25
CA GLU A 97 -1.07 -0.24 14.37
C GLU A 97 -1.16 -0.70 15.83
N ASP A 98 -2.34 -1.09 16.27
CA ASP A 98 -2.55 -1.55 17.64
C ASP A 98 -1.79 -2.86 17.89
N PRO A 99 -0.90 -2.94 18.90
CA PRO A 99 -0.15 -4.16 19.22
C PRO A 99 -1.04 -5.37 19.48
N ALA A 100 -2.27 -5.18 19.96
CA ALA A 100 -3.24 -6.26 20.15
C ALA A 100 -3.51 -7.06 18.87
N ARG A 101 -3.29 -6.46 17.70
CA ARG A 101 -3.48 -7.07 16.38
C ARG A 101 -2.31 -7.95 15.93
N PHE A 102 -1.17 -7.90 16.62
CA PHE A 102 0.04 -8.61 16.17
C PHE A 102 0.01 -10.11 16.47
N ASN A 103 -0.88 -10.51 17.35
CA ASN A 103 -1.04 -11.91 17.75
C ASN A 103 -2.08 -12.63 16.89
N VAL A 104 -1.96 -13.96 16.86
CA VAL A 104 -2.96 -14.86 16.31
C VAL A 104 -4.16 -14.92 17.26
N LEU A 105 -5.37 -14.81 16.73
CA LEU A 105 -6.60 -14.87 17.50
C LEU A 105 -6.90 -16.31 17.95
N ASN A 106 -7.21 -16.46 19.23
CA ASN A 106 -7.60 -17.74 19.84
C ASN A 106 -8.81 -17.58 20.77
N ASP A 107 -9.49 -16.40 20.71
CA ASP A 107 -10.59 -15.98 21.56
C ASP A 107 -11.92 -15.85 20.80
N ILE A 108 -12.06 -16.58 19.69
CA ILE A 108 -13.25 -16.48 18.85
C ILE A 108 -14.43 -17.17 19.53
N ASP A 109 -15.50 -16.43 19.72
CA ASP A 109 -16.73 -16.90 20.32
C ASP A 109 -17.68 -17.64 19.33
N GLU A 110 -18.81 -18.11 19.81
CA GLU A 110 -19.85 -18.78 18.99
C GLU A 110 -20.49 -17.84 17.95
N ASN A 111 -20.38 -16.54 18.11
CA ASN A 111 -20.87 -15.52 17.18
C ASN A 111 -19.80 -15.09 16.16
N THR A 112 -18.68 -15.80 16.08
CA THR A 112 -17.55 -15.51 15.19
C THR A 112 -16.93 -14.14 15.45
N GLN A 113 -16.89 -13.70 16.72
CA GLN A 113 -16.32 -12.43 17.17
C GLN A 113 -15.16 -12.67 18.14
N SER A 114 -14.27 -11.68 18.23
CA SER A 114 -13.16 -11.62 19.17
C SER A 114 -13.25 -10.36 20.04
N ALA A 115 -12.91 -10.47 21.31
CA ALA A 115 -12.75 -9.30 22.18
C ALA A 115 -11.65 -8.35 21.69
N THR A 116 -10.63 -8.90 21.01
CA THR A 116 -9.53 -8.13 20.42
C THR A 116 -9.98 -7.30 19.21
N LEU A 117 -10.90 -7.84 18.39
CA LEU A 117 -11.43 -7.22 17.17
C LEU A 117 -12.97 -7.09 17.24
N PRO A 118 -13.51 -6.28 18.14
CA PRO A 118 -14.95 -6.28 18.46
C PRO A 118 -15.87 -5.76 17.35
N PHE A 119 -15.29 -5.16 16.31
CA PHE A 119 -16.06 -4.58 15.19
C PHE A 119 -16.17 -5.51 13.97
N ILE A 120 -15.53 -6.68 14.01
CA ILE A 120 -15.49 -7.63 12.89
C ILE A 120 -16.29 -8.87 13.26
N LYS A 121 -16.97 -9.44 12.27
CA LYS A 121 -17.63 -10.75 12.31
C LYS A 121 -17.04 -11.70 11.30
N GLY A 122 -17.30 -12.98 11.47
CA GLY A 122 -16.78 -14.01 10.56
C GLY A 122 -15.30 -14.32 10.79
N LEU A 123 -14.82 -14.11 12.03
CA LEU A 123 -13.48 -14.46 12.46
C LEU A 123 -13.40 -15.96 12.81
N GLU A 124 -12.21 -16.52 12.69
CA GLU A 124 -11.87 -17.89 13.02
C GLU A 124 -10.61 -17.94 13.90
N ASN A 125 -10.51 -18.92 14.76
CA ASN A 125 -9.27 -19.15 15.51
C ASN A 125 -8.14 -19.47 14.52
N GLY A 126 -7.01 -18.79 14.68
CA GLY A 126 -5.91 -18.81 13.72
C GLY A 126 -5.82 -17.56 12.84
N ASP A 127 -6.85 -16.71 12.80
CA ASP A 127 -6.79 -15.42 12.12
C ASP A 127 -5.80 -14.47 12.78
N THR A 128 -5.31 -13.53 11.98
CA THR A 128 -4.53 -12.38 12.48
C THR A 128 -4.89 -11.13 11.70
N ALA A 129 -5.04 -10.03 12.43
CA ALA A 129 -5.26 -8.70 11.86
C ALA A 129 -3.96 -7.89 11.74
N CYS A 130 -2.81 -8.52 11.92
CA CYS A 130 -1.51 -7.91 11.74
C CYS A 130 -1.26 -7.59 10.26
N SER A 131 -1.06 -6.32 9.92
CA SER A 131 -0.69 -5.94 8.57
C SER A 131 0.73 -6.44 8.25
N ALA A 132 0.87 -7.19 7.16
CA ALA A 132 2.15 -7.78 6.77
C ALA A 132 3.19 -6.73 6.34
N ILE A 133 2.74 -5.59 5.79
CA ILE A 133 3.58 -4.46 5.42
C ILE A 133 3.40 -3.35 6.45
N LYS A 134 4.49 -2.95 7.09
CA LYS A 134 4.53 -1.83 8.04
C LYS A 134 5.10 -0.60 7.35
N GLN A 135 4.26 0.42 7.17
CA GLN A 135 4.67 1.64 6.48
C GLN A 135 5.29 2.65 7.44
N ILE A 136 6.34 3.31 6.97
CA ILE A 136 7.12 4.33 7.67
C ILE A 136 7.10 5.58 6.80
N ALA A 137 6.36 6.61 7.22
CA ALA A 137 6.32 7.90 6.56
C ALA A 137 7.18 8.93 7.31
N SER A 138 7.36 10.12 6.74
CA SER A 138 8.22 11.15 7.32
C SER A 138 7.81 11.58 8.73
N GLY A 139 6.51 11.59 9.04
CA GLY A 139 6.01 11.90 10.39
C GLY A 139 6.26 10.81 11.43
N ARG A 140 6.63 9.60 11.01
CA ARG A 140 6.95 8.45 11.90
C ARG A 140 5.87 8.16 12.96
N PHE A 141 4.61 8.51 12.70
CA PHE A 141 3.51 8.30 13.63
C PHE A 141 3.29 6.81 13.92
N GLY A 142 3.37 6.45 15.21
CA GLY A 142 3.16 5.08 15.66
C GLY A 142 4.27 4.09 15.27
N VAL A 143 5.40 4.55 14.76
CA VAL A 143 6.55 3.71 14.46
C VAL A 143 7.32 3.41 15.74
N THR A 144 7.17 2.18 16.23
CA THR A 144 7.86 1.66 17.42
C THR A 144 8.66 0.40 17.04
N PRO A 145 9.65 0.00 17.83
CA PRO A 145 10.36 -1.27 17.59
C PRO A 145 9.42 -2.48 17.52
N GLU A 146 8.39 -2.53 18.35
CA GLU A 146 7.37 -3.59 18.33
C GLU A 146 6.59 -3.60 17.02
N TYR A 147 6.15 -2.43 16.55
CA TYR A 147 5.49 -2.27 15.26
C TYR A 147 6.36 -2.78 14.11
N LEU A 148 7.64 -2.38 14.07
CA LEU A 148 8.57 -2.80 13.02
C LEU A 148 8.81 -4.31 13.04
N ARG A 149 8.96 -4.90 14.22
CA ARG A 149 9.22 -6.35 14.36
C ARG A 149 8.02 -7.23 14.05
N SER A 150 6.81 -6.69 14.05
CA SER A 150 5.59 -7.43 13.71
C SER A 150 5.36 -7.57 12.20
N GLY A 151 6.09 -6.81 11.36
CA GLY A 151 5.94 -6.83 9.92
C GLY A 151 6.73 -7.94 9.22
N LYS A 152 6.25 -8.37 8.06
CA LYS A 152 7.01 -9.21 7.11
C LYS A 152 7.79 -8.35 6.11
N GLN A 153 7.37 -7.11 5.94
CA GLN A 153 7.98 -6.12 5.08
C GLN A 153 7.84 -4.74 5.72
N LEU A 154 8.92 -3.97 5.69
CA LEU A 154 8.99 -2.59 6.16
C LEU A 154 9.02 -1.67 4.94
N GLU A 155 8.10 -0.72 4.86
CA GLU A 155 7.96 0.15 3.68
C GLU A 155 8.28 1.60 4.03
N ILE A 156 9.34 2.12 3.45
CA ILE A 156 9.69 3.55 3.51
C ILE A 156 8.82 4.29 2.48
N LYS A 157 7.91 5.12 2.96
CA LYS A 157 7.05 5.95 2.10
C LYS A 157 7.73 7.28 1.81
N MET A 158 8.30 7.43 0.62
CA MET A 158 8.91 8.70 0.23
C MET A 158 7.86 9.77 -0.09
N ALA A 159 6.79 9.40 -0.79
CA ALA A 159 5.70 10.32 -1.16
C ALA A 159 4.41 9.54 -1.47
N GLN A 160 3.35 10.27 -1.84
CA GLN A 160 2.07 9.73 -2.29
C GLN A 160 1.84 10.04 -3.77
N GLY A 161 1.53 9.02 -4.56
CA GLY A 161 1.28 9.18 -6.00
C GLY A 161 0.07 10.04 -6.34
N ALA A 162 -0.96 10.03 -5.51
CA ALA A 162 -2.18 10.82 -5.72
C ALA A 162 -1.96 12.33 -5.50
N LYS A 163 -0.97 12.71 -4.71
CA LYS A 163 -0.63 14.11 -4.41
C LYS A 163 0.88 14.27 -4.19
N PRO A 164 1.70 14.11 -5.23
CA PRO A 164 3.14 14.29 -5.12
C PRO A 164 3.47 15.69 -4.55
N GLY A 165 4.39 15.75 -3.60
CA GLY A 165 4.84 16.99 -3.00
C GLY A 165 4.00 17.58 -1.86
N GLU A 166 2.80 17.04 -1.56
CA GLU A 166 1.95 17.58 -0.48
C GLU A 166 2.12 16.84 0.86
N GLY A 167 2.53 15.59 0.83
CA GLY A 167 2.65 14.74 2.02
C GLY A 167 1.32 14.24 2.57
N GLY A 168 1.39 13.62 3.76
CA GLY A 168 0.24 13.09 4.50
C GLY A 168 -0.34 14.09 5.46
N GLN A 169 -1.67 14.08 5.63
CA GLN A 169 -2.37 14.89 6.60
C GLN A 169 -3.55 14.11 7.19
N LEU A 170 -3.74 14.20 8.50
CA LEU A 170 -4.95 13.76 9.19
C LEU A 170 -5.55 14.95 9.94
N PRO A 171 -6.76 15.42 9.56
CA PRO A 171 -7.41 16.54 10.24
C PRO A 171 -7.74 16.23 11.70
N GLY A 172 -7.66 17.24 12.57
CA GLY A 172 -7.92 17.10 13.99
C GLY A 172 -9.21 16.36 14.36
N PRO A 173 -10.37 16.64 13.74
CA PRO A 173 -11.61 15.90 14.02
C PRO A 173 -11.57 14.39 13.78
N LYS A 174 -10.59 13.90 12.98
CA LYS A 174 -10.36 12.47 12.76
C LYS A 174 -9.37 11.85 13.76
N VAL A 175 -8.75 12.67 14.60
CA VAL A 175 -7.80 12.23 15.63
C VAL A 175 -8.54 12.08 16.95
N ASP A 176 -9.24 10.97 17.13
CA ASP A 176 -9.88 10.61 18.40
C ASP A 176 -8.83 10.10 19.41
N SER A 177 -9.26 9.70 20.60
CA SER A 177 -8.38 9.21 21.67
C SER A 177 -7.64 7.94 21.27
N TYR A 178 -8.27 7.05 20.51
CA TYR A 178 -7.66 5.80 20.03
C TYR A 178 -6.56 6.08 18.98
N ILE A 179 -6.88 6.88 17.96
CA ILE A 179 -5.92 7.29 16.94
C ILE A 179 -4.75 8.07 17.53
N ALA A 180 -5.05 8.99 18.47
CA ALA A 180 -4.03 9.78 19.15
C ALA A 180 -3.04 8.89 19.92
N LYS A 181 -3.54 7.88 20.64
CA LYS A 181 -2.72 6.90 21.36
C LYS A 181 -1.80 6.14 20.41
N LEU A 182 -2.34 5.62 19.31
CA LEU A 182 -1.55 4.86 18.32
C LEU A 182 -0.48 5.71 17.62
N ARG A 183 -0.74 6.99 17.44
CA ARG A 183 0.18 7.92 16.76
C ARG A 183 1.10 8.66 17.72
N ASN A 184 1.07 8.36 19.01
CA ASN A 184 1.81 9.08 20.05
C ASN A 184 1.54 10.60 20.01
N SER A 185 0.26 10.97 19.91
CA SER A 185 -0.20 12.35 19.73
C SER A 185 -1.34 12.70 20.70
N LYS A 186 -1.94 13.87 20.53
CA LYS A 186 -3.08 14.34 21.34
C LYS A 186 -4.37 14.32 20.53
N PRO A 187 -5.51 13.93 21.12
CA PRO A 187 -6.82 14.02 20.47
C PRO A 187 -7.13 15.44 19.96
N GLY A 188 -7.77 15.53 18.79
CA GLY A 188 -8.18 16.78 18.19
C GLY A 188 -7.09 17.60 17.52
N VAL A 189 -5.84 17.17 17.60
CA VAL A 189 -4.71 17.86 16.96
C VAL A 189 -4.49 17.29 15.56
N ALA A 190 -4.45 18.15 14.54
CA ALA A 190 -4.13 17.75 13.17
C ALA A 190 -2.68 17.23 13.08
N LEU A 191 -2.50 16.16 12.33
CA LEU A 191 -1.20 15.53 12.13
C LEU A 191 -0.75 15.70 10.69
N ILE A 192 0.49 16.14 10.50
CA ILE A 192 1.11 16.38 9.21
C ILE A 192 2.33 15.48 9.07
N SER A 193 2.43 14.80 7.94
CA SER A 193 3.58 13.99 7.53
C SER A 193 4.13 14.60 6.24
N PRO A 194 5.11 15.52 6.33
CA PRO A 194 5.58 16.27 5.17
C PRO A 194 6.26 15.37 4.12
N PRO A 195 6.27 15.74 2.86
CA PRO A 195 7.08 15.10 1.82
C PRO A 195 8.38 15.92 1.63
N PRO A 196 9.49 15.28 1.35
CA PRO A 196 9.89 13.93 1.68
C PRO A 196 10.21 13.77 3.16
N HIS A 197 10.89 12.69 3.55
CA HIS A 197 11.42 12.57 4.90
C HIS A 197 12.39 13.71 5.21
N HIS A 198 12.29 14.33 6.39
CA HIS A 198 13.14 15.44 6.81
C HIS A 198 14.62 15.10 6.95
N ASP A 199 14.94 13.84 7.10
CA ASP A 199 16.27 13.30 7.34
C ASP A 199 16.83 12.54 6.13
N ILE A 200 16.18 12.63 4.97
CA ILE A 200 16.62 11.98 3.73
C ILE A 200 16.77 13.07 2.66
N TYR A 201 18.02 13.44 2.36
CA TYR A 201 18.37 14.42 1.35
C TYR A 201 19.20 13.83 0.21
N SER A 202 19.67 12.59 0.37
CA SER A 202 20.49 11.88 -0.59
C SER A 202 20.16 10.40 -0.62
N ILE A 203 20.71 9.67 -1.61
CA ILE A 203 20.62 8.20 -1.65
C ILE A 203 21.36 7.56 -0.47
N GLU A 204 22.42 8.20 0.02
CA GLU A 204 23.20 7.72 1.15
C GLU A 204 22.39 7.78 2.44
N ASP A 205 21.62 8.85 2.67
CA ASP A 205 20.72 8.95 3.82
C ASP A 205 19.64 7.87 3.76
N LEU A 206 19.09 7.61 2.57
CA LEU A 206 18.12 6.53 2.38
C LEU A 206 18.76 5.16 2.63
N ALA A 207 19.99 4.94 2.15
CA ALA A 207 20.74 3.71 2.38
C ALA A 207 20.97 3.46 3.88
N GLN A 208 21.26 4.51 4.64
CA GLN A 208 21.38 4.43 6.09
C GLN A 208 20.06 3.99 6.74
N LEU A 209 18.93 4.58 6.37
CA LEU A 209 17.63 4.18 6.90
C LEU A 209 17.28 2.72 6.51
N ILE A 210 17.57 2.30 5.29
CA ILE A 210 17.37 0.91 4.85
C ILE A 210 18.22 -0.04 5.69
N HIS A 211 19.49 0.31 5.91
CA HIS A 211 20.39 -0.46 6.77
C HIS A 211 19.85 -0.59 8.20
N ASP A 212 19.44 0.52 8.81
CA ASP A 212 18.91 0.55 10.17
C ASP A 212 17.66 -0.33 10.31
N LEU A 213 16.76 -0.30 9.32
CA LEU A 213 15.58 -1.16 9.31
C LEU A 213 15.93 -2.64 9.20
N HIS A 214 16.94 -3.01 8.42
CA HIS A 214 17.45 -4.38 8.38
C HIS A 214 18.07 -4.80 9.73
N GLN A 215 18.74 -3.88 10.44
CA GLN A 215 19.26 -4.18 11.78
C GLN A 215 18.12 -4.38 12.79
N VAL A 216 17.07 -3.57 12.74
CA VAL A 216 15.90 -3.72 13.62
C VAL A 216 15.15 -5.02 13.34
N HIS A 217 14.99 -5.39 12.08
CA HIS A 217 14.29 -6.61 11.69
C HIS A 217 14.95 -7.35 10.51
N PRO A 218 16.01 -8.15 10.78
CA PRO A 218 16.80 -8.80 9.72
C PRO A 218 16.02 -9.79 8.84
N LYS A 219 14.84 -10.26 9.27
CA LYS A 219 14.00 -11.20 8.52
C LYS A 219 12.98 -10.51 7.62
N ALA A 220 12.69 -9.24 7.87
CA ALA A 220 11.75 -8.49 7.05
C ALA A 220 12.44 -7.94 5.80
N LYS A 221 11.71 -7.89 4.68
CA LYS A 221 12.15 -7.16 3.51
C LYS A 221 11.98 -5.66 3.73
N VAL A 222 12.91 -4.86 3.23
CA VAL A 222 12.79 -3.40 3.23
C VAL A 222 12.39 -2.94 1.83
N SER A 223 11.25 -2.26 1.74
CA SER A 223 10.74 -1.68 0.50
C SER A 223 10.76 -0.17 0.54
N VAL A 224 10.97 0.43 -0.63
CA VAL A 224 10.90 1.88 -0.82
C VAL A 224 9.76 2.18 -1.80
N LYS A 225 8.79 2.97 -1.34
CA LYS A 225 7.67 3.42 -2.16
C LYS A 225 8.00 4.76 -2.79
N LEU A 226 8.12 4.73 -4.11
CA LEU A 226 8.38 5.88 -4.97
C LEU A 226 7.12 6.28 -5.74
N VAL A 227 7.13 7.44 -6.35
CA VAL A 227 6.03 7.98 -7.15
C VAL A 227 6.37 7.91 -8.62
N SER A 228 5.37 7.57 -9.45
CA SER A 228 5.47 7.64 -10.90
C SER A 228 5.60 9.11 -11.33
N GLU A 229 6.80 9.49 -11.74
CA GLU A 229 7.14 10.84 -12.19
C GLU A 229 8.30 10.82 -13.18
N ILE A 230 8.60 11.96 -13.79
CA ILE A 230 9.74 12.10 -14.70
C ILE A 230 11.03 11.85 -13.92
N GLY A 231 11.91 11.01 -14.48
CA GLY A 231 13.20 10.67 -13.85
C GLY A 231 13.15 9.52 -12.86
N ILE A 232 11.97 8.93 -12.62
CA ILE A 232 11.81 7.85 -11.62
C ILE A 232 12.74 6.64 -11.89
N GLY A 233 13.08 6.36 -13.15
CA GLY A 233 14.01 5.30 -13.47
C GLY A 233 15.39 5.50 -12.85
N THR A 234 15.94 6.71 -12.90
CA THR A 234 17.21 7.06 -12.27
C THR A 234 17.14 7.00 -10.74
N ILE A 235 16.06 7.50 -10.16
CA ILE A 235 15.81 7.42 -8.72
C ILE A 235 15.76 5.95 -8.27
N ALA A 236 15.02 5.11 -9.00
CA ALA A 236 14.91 3.68 -8.70
C ALA A 236 16.27 2.95 -8.79
N ALA A 237 17.12 3.33 -9.75
CA ALA A 237 18.48 2.80 -9.85
C ALA A 237 19.32 3.14 -8.59
N GLY A 238 19.22 4.37 -8.10
CA GLY A 238 19.84 4.79 -6.83
C GLY A 238 19.31 4.00 -5.63
N VAL A 239 18.00 3.84 -5.53
CA VAL A 239 17.36 3.08 -4.44
C VAL A 239 17.75 1.60 -4.48
N SER A 240 17.90 1.02 -5.67
CA SER A 240 18.42 -0.34 -5.83
C SER A 240 19.85 -0.46 -5.31
N LYS A 241 20.73 0.50 -5.63
CA LYS A 241 22.10 0.56 -5.09
C LYS A 241 22.15 0.78 -3.59
N ALA A 242 21.15 1.45 -3.02
CA ALA A 242 20.97 1.61 -1.58
C ALA A 242 20.52 0.33 -0.86
N ASN A 243 20.43 -0.78 -1.58
CA ASN A 243 20.14 -2.11 -1.04
C ASN A 243 18.69 -2.31 -0.55
N ALA A 244 17.73 -1.64 -1.17
CA ALA A 244 16.32 -1.95 -0.96
C ALA A 244 15.95 -3.31 -1.58
N ASP A 245 15.19 -4.14 -0.86
CA ASP A 245 14.72 -5.44 -1.36
C ASP A 245 13.59 -5.31 -2.40
N VAL A 246 12.78 -4.26 -2.27
CA VAL A 246 11.62 -4.01 -3.12
C VAL A 246 11.51 -2.52 -3.42
N ILE A 247 11.25 -2.19 -4.67
CA ILE A 247 10.92 -0.83 -5.10
C ILE A 247 9.48 -0.83 -5.57
N GLN A 248 8.62 -0.08 -4.89
CA GLN A 248 7.22 0.07 -5.26
C GLN A 248 7.01 1.39 -6.00
N ILE A 249 6.44 1.32 -7.19
CA ILE A 249 6.06 2.51 -7.96
C ILE A 249 4.57 2.78 -7.76
N SER A 250 4.26 3.93 -7.16
CA SER A 250 2.89 4.38 -6.89
C SER A 250 2.43 5.37 -7.95
N GLY A 251 1.24 5.16 -8.46
CA GLY A 251 0.58 6.08 -9.39
C GLY A 251 -0.38 7.05 -8.69
N HIS A 252 -1.09 7.85 -9.50
CA HIS A 252 -2.09 8.83 -9.05
C HIS A 252 -3.37 8.19 -8.47
N ASP A 253 -3.56 6.89 -8.62
CA ASP A 253 -4.73 6.21 -8.08
C ASP A 253 -4.69 6.11 -6.56
N GLY A 254 -5.85 6.06 -5.99
CA GLY A 254 -6.05 5.92 -4.56
C GLY A 254 -6.67 7.16 -3.94
N GLY A 255 -7.35 6.94 -2.83
CA GLY A 255 -7.95 8.00 -2.04
C GLY A 255 -6.91 8.75 -1.23
N THR A 256 -7.23 9.98 -0.88
CA THR A 256 -6.50 10.73 0.13
C THR A 256 -7.49 11.21 1.18
N GLY A 257 -7.12 11.07 2.46
CA GLY A 257 -8.00 11.47 3.58
C GLY A 257 -8.23 12.97 3.69
N ALA A 258 -7.34 13.79 3.08
CA ALA A 258 -7.38 15.23 3.11
C ALA A 258 -6.53 15.82 1.99
N SER A 259 -7.08 15.86 0.79
CA SER A 259 -6.40 16.49 -0.35
C SER A 259 -7.35 17.43 -1.08
N PRO A 260 -6.86 18.59 -1.58
CA PRO A 260 -7.64 19.44 -2.44
C PRO A 260 -8.12 18.69 -3.69
N LEU A 261 -9.30 19.04 -4.18
CA LEU A 261 -9.85 18.41 -5.39
C LEU A 261 -8.97 18.64 -6.63
N SER A 262 -8.27 19.77 -6.68
CA SER A 262 -7.28 20.07 -7.72
C SER A 262 -6.14 19.05 -7.75
N SER A 263 -5.59 18.68 -6.60
CA SER A 263 -4.55 17.66 -6.52
C SER A 263 -5.04 16.29 -6.95
N ILE A 264 -6.22 15.87 -6.49
CA ILE A 264 -6.82 14.58 -6.87
C ILE A 264 -7.05 14.48 -8.39
N LYS A 265 -7.41 15.59 -9.03
CA LYS A 265 -7.72 15.60 -10.47
C LYS A 265 -6.51 15.81 -11.37
N HIS A 266 -5.50 16.53 -10.91
CA HIS A 266 -4.45 17.08 -11.78
C HIS A 266 -3.02 16.74 -11.37
N ALA A 267 -2.80 16.24 -10.15
CA ALA A 267 -1.49 15.80 -9.71
C ALA A 267 -1.28 14.30 -9.94
N GLY A 268 -0.02 13.90 -10.12
CA GLY A 268 0.39 12.51 -10.27
C GLY A 268 0.21 11.94 -11.67
N LEU A 269 0.85 10.82 -11.91
CA LEU A 269 0.87 10.10 -13.20
C LEU A 269 0.38 8.65 -12.99
N PRO A 270 -0.05 7.97 -14.07
CA PRO A 270 -0.32 6.53 -14.01
C PRO A 270 0.92 5.75 -13.60
N TRP A 271 0.76 4.75 -12.72
CA TRP A 271 1.88 3.90 -12.28
C TRP A 271 2.50 3.12 -13.46
N GLU A 272 1.74 2.83 -14.47
CA GLU A 272 2.16 2.10 -15.67
C GLU A 272 3.32 2.80 -16.39
N LEU A 273 3.27 4.13 -16.46
CA LEU A 273 4.35 4.93 -17.04
C LEU A 273 5.62 4.86 -16.17
N GLY A 274 5.46 4.98 -14.86
CA GLY A 274 6.58 4.88 -13.92
C GLY A 274 7.25 3.52 -13.94
N VAL A 275 6.47 2.43 -13.90
CA VAL A 275 7.00 1.07 -13.99
C VAL A 275 7.71 0.83 -15.33
N ALA A 276 7.12 1.30 -16.43
CA ALA A 276 7.76 1.19 -17.74
C ALA A 276 9.11 1.93 -17.77
N ALA A 277 9.19 3.14 -17.21
CA ALA A 277 10.43 3.92 -17.14
C ALA A 277 11.50 3.21 -16.28
N VAL A 278 11.13 2.66 -15.13
CA VAL A 278 12.03 1.89 -14.26
C VAL A 278 12.51 0.62 -14.96
N SER A 279 11.59 -0.14 -15.55
CA SER A 279 11.92 -1.37 -16.27
C SER A 279 12.86 -1.09 -17.46
N TYR A 280 12.59 -0.04 -18.24
CA TYR A 280 13.47 0.38 -19.34
C TYR A 280 14.87 0.73 -18.83
N THR A 281 14.99 1.52 -17.78
CA THR A 281 16.26 1.92 -17.18
C THR A 281 17.09 0.72 -16.73
N HIS A 282 16.45 -0.27 -16.10
CA HIS A 282 17.15 -1.47 -15.61
C HIS A 282 17.46 -2.51 -16.69
N LEU A 283 16.64 -2.61 -17.73
CA LEU A 283 16.83 -3.59 -18.79
C LEU A 283 17.74 -3.09 -19.93
N THR A 284 17.82 -1.78 -20.12
CA THR A 284 18.57 -1.19 -21.25
C THR A 284 19.83 -0.47 -20.84
N LEU A 285 20.03 -0.19 -19.56
CA LEU A 285 21.37 0.16 -19.09
C LEU A 285 22.26 -1.04 -19.41
N PRO A 286 23.28 -0.88 -20.29
CA PRO A 286 24.24 -1.93 -20.43
C PRO A 286 24.77 -2.20 -19.03
N THR A 287 24.68 -3.43 -18.59
CA THR A 287 25.50 -3.96 -17.53
C THR A 287 26.94 -3.92 -18.06
N THR A 288 27.44 -2.71 -18.22
CA THR A 288 28.86 -2.56 -18.39
C THR A 288 29.44 -2.95 -17.04
N PRO A 289 30.19 -4.07 -16.99
CA PRO A 289 31.02 -4.31 -15.84
C PRO A 289 32.07 -3.22 -15.87
N TYR A 290 32.00 -2.23 -15.05
CA TYR A 290 32.98 -1.17 -15.02
C TYR A 290 33.41 -0.97 -13.68
N VAL A 291 34.52 -1.25 -13.76
CA VAL A 291 35.82 -0.75 -13.55
C VAL A 291 35.95 -0.27 -12.15
#